data_a94ab81421141496ebdb74564af27744
#
_entry.id   a94ab81421141496ebdb74564af27744
#
_cell.length_a   1.000
_cell.length_b   1.000
_cell.length_c   1.000
_cell.angle_alpha   90.00
_cell.angle_beta   90.00
_cell.angle_gamma   90.00
#
_symmetry.space_group_name_H-M   'P 1'
#
loop_
_entity.id
_entity.type
_entity.pdbx_description
1 polymer ?
#
loop_
_entity_poly.entity_id
_entity_poly.type
_entity_poly.pdbx_seq_one_letter_code
_entity_poly.pdbx_strand_id
1 'polypeptide(L)'
;MLMHFKFCFEGIPAEPTPAAMLKHYRKRRGFTIRQLAEQVGIVSATLLKYEGNQFPIPYPTAVAFADILQIDRNLLLDEFALFLDYPYSVRLREVRKAYGLNQTEFAKKADISHSIYAKWESASRQPSRKMYEQLAATYPEIKI
;
A
#
# COMPACT_ATOMS: atom_id res chain seq x y z
N MET A 1 10.33 -23.70 24.32
CA MET A 1 9.90 -22.31 24.21
C MET A 1 10.88 -21.46 23.41
N LEU A 2 12.16 -21.40 23.79
CA LEU A 2 13.20 -20.65 23.06
C LEU A 2 13.39 -21.13 21.62
N MET A 3 13.35 -22.44 21.36
CA MET A 3 13.46 -22.99 20.01
C MET A 3 12.27 -22.63 19.12
N HIS A 4 11.09 -22.59 19.67
CA HIS A 4 9.88 -22.18 18.91
C HIS A 4 9.93 -20.70 18.54
N PHE A 5 10.37 -19.84 19.46
CA PHE A 5 10.56 -18.43 19.23
C PHE A 5 11.64 -18.15 18.15
N LYS A 6 12.75 -18.86 18.24
CA LYS A 6 13.85 -18.77 17.26
C LYS A 6 13.39 -19.21 15.86
N PHE A 7 12.59 -20.27 15.77
CA PHE A 7 12.02 -20.74 14.51
C PHE A 7 11.08 -19.74 13.86
N CYS A 8 10.30 -19.01 14.65
CA CYS A 8 9.43 -17.95 14.15
C CYS A 8 10.21 -16.77 13.56
N PHE A 9 11.39 -16.48 14.10
CA PHE A 9 12.25 -15.40 13.60
C PHE A 9 13.08 -15.81 12.38
N GLU A 10 13.54 -17.03 12.31
CA GLU A 10 14.36 -17.54 11.20
C GLU A 10 13.60 -17.59 9.86
N GLY A 11 12.28 -17.51 9.86
CA GLY A 11 11.48 -17.53 8.65
C GLY A 11 11.18 -16.15 8.06
N ILE A 12 11.37 -15.05 8.82
CA ILE A 12 11.03 -13.71 8.36
C ILE A 12 12.11 -13.17 7.42
N PRO A 13 11.74 -12.61 6.23
CA PRO A 13 12.72 -12.02 5.33
C PRO A 13 13.57 -10.95 6.01
N ALA A 14 14.87 -10.90 5.70
CA ALA A 14 15.79 -9.90 6.24
C ALA A 14 15.36 -8.47 5.83
N GLU A 15 14.82 -8.33 4.61
CA GLU A 15 14.20 -7.10 4.13
C GLU A 15 12.70 -7.35 3.95
N PRO A 16 11.85 -6.90 4.89
CA PRO A 16 10.42 -7.21 4.87
C PRO A 16 9.64 -6.29 3.92
N THR A 17 9.97 -6.35 2.63
CA THR A 17 9.19 -5.67 1.59
C THR A 17 7.82 -6.35 1.43
N PRO A 18 6.78 -5.66 0.92
CA PRO A 18 5.51 -6.31 0.64
C PRO A 18 5.64 -7.57 -0.23
N ALA A 19 6.49 -7.53 -1.25
CA ALA A 19 6.77 -8.68 -2.12
C ALA A 19 7.36 -9.87 -1.35
N ALA A 20 8.36 -9.62 -0.54
CA ALA A 20 9.01 -10.65 0.28
C ALA A 20 8.05 -11.23 1.33
N MET A 21 7.26 -10.39 1.96
CA MET A 21 6.27 -10.82 2.96
C MET A 21 5.15 -11.64 2.34
N LEU A 22 4.68 -11.26 1.15
CA LEU A 22 3.69 -12.02 0.40
C LEU A 22 4.17 -13.44 0.12
N LYS A 23 5.37 -13.58 -0.44
CA LYS A 23 5.99 -14.87 -0.74
C LYS A 23 6.18 -15.70 0.53
N HIS A 24 6.70 -15.08 1.59
CA HIS A 24 6.93 -15.74 2.89
C HIS A 24 5.65 -16.34 3.45
N TYR A 25 4.58 -15.53 3.58
CA TYR A 25 3.34 -16.01 4.18
C TYR A 25 2.55 -16.93 3.27
N ARG A 26 2.63 -16.77 1.95
CA ARG A 26 2.07 -17.75 1.02
C ARG A 26 2.63 -19.15 1.29
N LYS A 27 3.95 -19.26 1.34
CA LYS A 27 4.64 -20.54 1.61
C LYS A 27 4.31 -21.07 3.01
N ARG A 28 4.31 -20.18 4.00
CA ARG A 28 4.03 -20.55 5.38
C ARG A 28 2.61 -21.09 5.56
N ARG A 29 1.63 -20.59 4.81
CA ARG A 29 0.25 -21.07 4.80
C ARG A 29 0.03 -22.28 3.88
N GLY A 30 1.05 -22.73 3.18
CA GLY A 30 0.99 -23.91 2.32
C GLY A 30 0.33 -23.67 0.96
N PHE A 31 0.20 -22.44 0.51
CA PHE A 31 -0.35 -22.14 -0.81
C PHE A 31 0.72 -22.22 -1.90
N THR A 32 0.38 -22.91 -3.00
CA THR A 32 1.12 -22.76 -4.25
C THR A 32 0.78 -21.39 -4.89
N ILE A 33 1.60 -20.94 -5.85
CA ILE A 33 1.31 -19.74 -6.64
C ILE A 33 -0.10 -19.82 -7.24
N ARG A 34 -0.41 -20.94 -7.87
CA ARG A 34 -1.70 -21.17 -8.51
C ARG A 34 -2.87 -21.08 -7.52
N GLN A 35 -2.74 -21.75 -6.39
CA GLN A 35 -3.80 -21.78 -5.38
C GLN A 35 -4.11 -20.38 -4.85
N LEU A 36 -3.09 -19.60 -4.49
CA LEU A 36 -3.30 -18.26 -3.96
C LEU A 36 -3.84 -17.32 -5.05
N ALA A 37 -3.32 -17.41 -6.27
CA ALA A 37 -3.83 -16.62 -7.40
C ALA A 37 -5.31 -16.88 -7.67
N GLU A 38 -5.73 -18.14 -7.67
CA GLU A 38 -7.12 -18.53 -7.82
C GLU A 38 -8.01 -17.97 -6.71
N GLN A 39 -7.54 -18.01 -5.46
CA GLN A 39 -8.29 -17.48 -4.31
C GLN A 39 -8.57 -15.98 -4.43
N VAL A 40 -7.63 -15.23 -4.98
CA VAL A 40 -7.74 -13.76 -5.14
C VAL A 40 -8.39 -13.37 -6.47
N GLY A 41 -8.47 -14.31 -7.43
CA GLY A 41 -9.04 -14.05 -8.75
C GLY A 41 -8.07 -13.37 -9.71
N ILE A 42 -6.77 -13.63 -9.57
CA ILE A 42 -5.73 -13.15 -10.50
C ILE A 42 -5.04 -14.34 -11.18
N VAL A 43 -4.32 -14.08 -12.26
CA VAL A 43 -3.53 -15.12 -12.92
C VAL A 43 -2.20 -15.34 -12.20
N SER A 44 -1.68 -16.56 -12.25
CA SER A 44 -0.42 -16.94 -11.59
C SER A 44 0.75 -16.05 -12.01
N ALA A 45 0.82 -15.65 -13.28
CA ALA A 45 1.87 -14.75 -13.77
C ALA A 45 1.88 -13.40 -13.05
N THR A 46 0.70 -12.87 -12.72
CA THR A 46 0.57 -11.61 -11.96
C THR A 46 1.10 -11.77 -10.54
N LEU A 47 0.74 -12.87 -9.86
CA LEU A 47 1.26 -13.14 -8.51
C LEU A 47 2.78 -13.28 -8.51
N LEU A 48 3.36 -13.95 -9.49
CA LEU A 48 4.82 -14.07 -9.64
C LEU A 48 5.50 -12.70 -9.78
N LYS A 49 4.87 -11.77 -10.50
CA LYS A 49 5.39 -10.40 -10.65
C LYS A 49 5.32 -9.61 -9.35
N TYR A 50 4.30 -9.82 -8.53
CA TYR A 50 4.20 -9.21 -7.21
C TYR A 50 5.29 -9.76 -6.27
N GLU A 51 5.45 -11.08 -6.19
CA GLU A 51 6.48 -11.70 -5.36
C GLU A 51 7.90 -11.39 -5.83
N GLY A 52 8.09 -11.19 -7.13
CA GLY A 52 9.36 -10.78 -7.72
C GLY A 52 9.66 -9.28 -7.62
N ASN A 53 8.78 -8.52 -6.96
CA ASN A 53 8.90 -7.06 -6.83
C ASN A 53 8.99 -6.32 -8.17
N GLN A 54 8.40 -6.88 -9.22
CA GLN A 54 8.36 -6.25 -10.55
C GLN A 54 7.22 -5.23 -10.67
N PHE A 55 6.13 -5.48 -9.97
CA PHE A 55 4.99 -4.58 -9.90
C PHE A 55 4.58 -4.37 -8.43
N PRO A 56 4.16 -3.15 -8.06
CA PRO A 56 3.57 -2.92 -6.74
C PRO A 56 2.24 -3.68 -6.63
N ILE A 57 1.95 -4.17 -5.44
CA ILE A 57 0.67 -4.83 -5.15
C ILE A 57 -0.40 -3.74 -5.01
N PRO A 58 -1.47 -3.75 -5.82
CA PRO A 58 -2.56 -2.79 -5.65
C PRO A 58 -3.21 -2.91 -4.27
N TYR A 59 -3.65 -1.81 -3.71
CA TYR A 59 -4.24 -1.78 -2.38
C TYR A 59 -5.37 -2.81 -2.20
N PRO A 60 -6.40 -2.90 -3.08
CA PRO A 60 -7.46 -3.90 -2.89
C PRO A 60 -6.95 -5.34 -2.94
N THR A 61 -5.95 -5.60 -3.78
CA THR A 61 -5.34 -6.93 -3.93
C THR A 61 -4.52 -7.29 -2.69
N ALA A 62 -3.77 -6.34 -2.13
CA ALA A 62 -3.03 -6.53 -0.90
C ALA A 62 -3.95 -6.87 0.28
N VAL A 63 -5.07 -6.18 0.40
CA VAL A 63 -6.09 -6.47 1.42
C VAL A 63 -6.66 -7.88 1.24
N ALA A 64 -6.98 -8.28 0.02
CA ALA A 64 -7.49 -9.62 -0.29
C ALA A 64 -6.46 -10.72 0.07
N PHE A 65 -5.18 -10.51 -0.25
CA PHE A 65 -4.12 -11.43 0.16
C PHE A 65 -4.03 -11.53 1.68
N ALA A 66 -4.05 -10.41 2.38
CA ALA A 66 -3.95 -10.38 3.84
C ALA A 66 -5.11 -11.14 4.51
N ASP A 67 -6.31 -10.98 3.99
CA ASP A 67 -7.51 -11.69 4.48
C ASP A 67 -7.37 -13.20 4.29
N ILE A 68 -6.94 -13.64 3.11
CA ILE A 68 -6.77 -15.07 2.80
C ILE A 68 -5.63 -15.68 3.62
N LEU A 69 -4.52 -14.98 3.74
CA LEU A 69 -3.35 -15.43 4.50
C LEU A 69 -3.50 -15.24 6.01
N GLN A 70 -4.55 -14.54 6.47
CA GLN A 70 -4.79 -14.23 7.88
C GLN A 70 -3.60 -13.54 8.54
N ILE A 71 -3.13 -12.48 7.91
CA ILE A 71 -2.02 -11.65 8.40
C ILE A 71 -2.45 -10.18 8.45
N ASP A 72 -1.67 -9.37 9.16
CA ASP A 72 -1.87 -7.93 9.15
C ASP A 72 -1.59 -7.39 7.74
N ARG A 73 -2.57 -6.69 7.18
CA ARG A 73 -2.45 -6.10 5.84
C ARG A 73 -1.32 -5.08 5.71
N ASN A 74 -0.92 -4.43 6.80
CA ASN A 74 0.22 -3.51 6.80
C ASN A 74 1.52 -4.17 6.32
N LEU A 75 1.65 -5.49 6.46
CA LEU A 75 2.80 -6.24 5.97
C LEU A 75 2.88 -6.27 4.44
N LEU A 76 1.76 -6.08 3.76
CA LEU A 76 1.63 -6.15 2.29
C LEU A 76 1.41 -4.78 1.64
N LEU A 77 1.24 -3.72 2.43
CA LEU A 77 1.01 -2.38 1.91
C LEU A 77 2.32 -1.63 1.73
N ASP A 78 2.54 -1.11 0.53
CA ASP A 78 3.62 -0.16 0.29
C ASP A 78 3.20 1.26 0.75
N GLU A 79 4.08 2.22 0.60
CA GLU A 79 3.85 3.60 1.05
C GLU A 79 2.57 4.21 0.49
N PHE A 80 2.31 4.02 -0.79
CA PHE A 80 1.09 4.51 -1.43
C PHE A 80 -0.16 3.77 -0.93
N ALA A 81 -0.08 2.46 -0.79
CA ALA A 81 -1.19 1.66 -0.27
C ALA A 81 -1.51 1.98 1.19
N LEU A 82 -0.51 2.26 2.01
CA LEU A 82 -0.69 2.76 3.38
C LEU A 82 -1.43 4.10 3.40
N PHE A 83 -1.08 5.00 2.49
CA PHE A 83 -1.79 6.28 2.33
C PHE A 83 -3.26 6.08 1.96
N LEU A 84 -3.56 5.11 1.11
CA LEU A 84 -4.94 4.78 0.74
C LEU A 84 -5.70 4.09 1.88
N ASP A 85 -5.03 3.27 2.68
CA ASP A 85 -5.62 2.56 3.81
C ASP A 85 -5.96 3.51 4.97
N TYR A 86 -5.10 4.46 5.26
CA TYR A 86 -5.46 5.61 6.07
C TYR A 86 -6.50 6.44 5.29
N PRO A 87 -7.48 7.09 5.94
CA PRO A 87 -8.39 7.96 5.18
C PRO A 87 -7.63 9.10 4.49
N TYR A 88 -7.22 8.89 3.25
CA TYR A 88 -6.38 9.83 2.50
C TYR A 88 -6.98 11.25 2.43
N SER A 89 -8.30 11.35 2.36
CA SER A 89 -9.00 12.65 2.36
C SER A 89 -8.77 13.41 3.67
N VAL A 90 -8.77 12.71 4.79
CA VAL A 90 -8.48 13.28 6.11
C VAL A 90 -7.01 13.70 6.20
N ARG A 91 -6.10 12.82 5.78
CA ARG A 91 -4.65 13.08 5.80
C ARG A 91 -4.29 14.30 4.95
N LEU A 92 -4.85 14.40 3.76
CA LEU A 92 -4.63 15.57 2.88
C LEU A 92 -5.09 16.86 3.54
N ARG A 93 -6.27 16.84 4.15
CA ARG A 93 -6.82 18.01 4.84
C ARG A 93 -5.96 18.40 6.05
N GLU A 94 -5.51 17.44 6.83
CA GLU A 94 -4.63 17.67 7.99
C GLU A 94 -3.32 18.36 7.56
N VAL A 95 -2.65 17.80 6.55
CA VAL A 95 -1.39 18.35 6.04
C VAL A 95 -1.60 19.73 5.45
N ARG A 96 -2.66 19.93 4.65
CA ARG A 96 -2.99 21.23 4.07
C ARG A 96 -3.21 22.29 5.16
N LYS A 97 -3.96 21.96 6.20
CA LYS A 97 -4.21 22.87 7.32
C LYS A 97 -2.92 23.17 8.10
N ALA A 98 -2.05 22.20 8.27
CA ALA A 98 -0.76 22.41 8.92
C ALA A 98 0.12 23.41 8.15
N TYR A 99 0.01 23.44 6.82
CA TYR A 99 0.68 24.45 5.99
C TYR A 99 -0.04 25.81 5.94
N GLY A 100 -1.25 25.90 6.50
CA GLY A 100 -2.04 27.12 6.48
C GLY A 100 -2.54 27.52 5.08
N LEU A 101 -2.67 26.55 4.17
CA LEU A 101 -3.05 26.80 2.77
C LEU A 101 -4.52 26.41 2.52
N ASN A 102 -5.16 27.12 1.57
CA ASN A 102 -6.44 26.66 1.04
C ASN A 102 -6.22 25.59 -0.04
N GLN A 103 -7.31 24.97 -0.53
CA GLN A 103 -7.23 23.89 -1.52
C GLN A 103 -6.54 24.32 -2.81
N THR A 104 -6.83 25.53 -3.29
CA THR A 104 -6.24 26.06 -4.53
C THR A 104 -4.74 26.26 -4.40
N GLU A 105 -4.30 26.87 -3.31
CA GLU A 105 -2.88 27.11 -3.04
C GLU A 105 -2.10 25.82 -2.84
N PHE A 106 -2.68 24.88 -2.09
CA PHE A 106 -2.07 23.58 -1.82
C PHE A 106 -1.88 22.77 -3.10
N ALA A 107 -2.92 22.68 -3.93
CA ALA A 107 -2.86 21.98 -5.21
C ALA A 107 -1.87 22.64 -6.17
N LYS A 108 -1.88 23.96 -6.27
CA LYS A 108 -1.00 24.72 -7.16
C LYS A 108 0.47 24.49 -6.86
N LYS A 109 0.85 24.47 -5.58
CA LYS A 109 2.23 24.19 -5.16
C LYS A 109 2.74 22.83 -5.63
N ALA A 110 1.86 21.83 -5.68
CA ALA A 110 2.16 20.47 -6.14
C ALA A 110 1.92 20.28 -7.65
N ASP A 111 1.62 21.34 -8.38
CA ASP A 111 1.28 21.32 -9.81
C ASP A 111 0.11 20.37 -10.12
N ILE A 112 -0.93 20.46 -9.29
CA ILE A 112 -2.16 19.65 -9.42
C ILE A 112 -3.34 20.61 -9.60
N SER A 113 -4.27 20.26 -10.47
CA SER A 113 -5.47 21.10 -10.67
C SER A 113 -6.34 21.10 -9.41
N HIS A 114 -6.89 22.26 -9.08
CA HIS A 114 -7.78 22.42 -7.92
C HIS A 114 -8.98 21.47 -7.99
N SER A 115 -9.59 21.33 -9.15
CA SER A 115 -10.78 20.48 -9.32
C SER A 115 -10.51 19.00 -9.03
N ILE A 116 -9.32 18.51 -9.39
CA ILE A 116 -8.89 17.14 -9.10
C ILE A 116 -8.59 17.00 -7.60
N TYR A 117 -7.84 17.93 -7.05
CA TYR A 117 -7.48 17.89 -5.63
C TYR A 117 -8.72 17.95 -4.72
N ALA A 118 -9.68 18.81 -5.03
CA ALA A 118 -10.93 18.91 -4.26
C ALA A 118 -11.68 17.56 -4.21
N LYS A 119 -11.64 16.78 -5.29
CA LYS A 119 -12.23 15.44 -5.33
C LYS A 119 -11.52 14.46 -4.40
N TRP A 120 -10.22 14.62 -4.20
CA TRP A 120 -9.47 13.79 -3.25
C TRP A 120 -9.83 14.12 -1.81
N GLU A 121 -9.94 15.40 -1.45
CA GLU A 121 -10.38 15.81 -0.11
C GLU A 121 -11.83 15.43 0.20
N SER A 122 -12.69 15.39 -0.81
CA SER A 122 -14.08 14.94 -0.64
C SER A 122 -14.24 13.42 -0.70
N ALA A 123 -13.15 12.69 -0.94
CA ALA A 123 -13.13 11.24 -1.13
C ALA A 123 -13.99 10.75 -2.32
N SER A 124 -14.36 11.64 -3.24
CA SER A 124 -15.10 11.27 -4.44
C SER A 124 -14.22 10.65 -5.52
N ARG A 125 -12.92 10.88 -5.45
CA ARG A 125 -11.92 10.29 -6.33
C ARG A 125 -10.62 10.03 -5.59
N GLN A 126 -10.05 8.87 -5.81
CA GLN A 126 -8.77 8.45 -5.25
C GLN A 126 -7.62 8.99 -6.11
N PRO A 127 -6.52 9.51 -5.52
CA PRO A 127 -5.33 9.84 -6.30
C PRO A 127 -4.68 8.58 -6.89
N SER A 128 -4.05 8.73 -8.04
CA SER A 128 -3.21 7.69 -8.62
C SER A 128 -1.85 7.64 -7.91
N ARG A 129 -1.12 6.54 -8.06
CA ARG A 129 0.25 6.41 -7.54
C ARG A 129 1.15 7.55 -8.00
N LYS A 130 1.09 7.90 -9.29
CA LYS A 130 1.87 9.00 -9.86
C LYS A 130 1.54 10.34 -9.19
N MET A 131 0.26 10.62 -8.97
CA MET A 131 -0.17 11.86 -8.31
C MET A 131 0.22 11.88 -6.84
N TYR A 132 0.15 10.73 -6.15
CA TYR A 132 0.64 10.60 -4.79
C TYR A 132 2.14 10.91 -4.71
N GLU A 133 2.94 10.37 -5.61
CA GLU A 133 4.39 10.62 -5.65
C GLU A 133 4.70 12.11 -5.86
N GLN A 134 3.93 12.76 -6.72
CA GLN A 134 4.02 14.21 -6.96
C GLN A 134 3.67 15.02 -5.72
N LEU A 135 2.60 14.66 -5.02
CA LEU A 135 2.22 15.27 -3.74
C LEU A 135 3.29 15.05 -2.66
N ALA A 136 3.79 13.82 -2.53
CA ALA A 136 4.78 13.46 -1.53
C ALA A 136 6.13 14.15 -1.75
N ALA A 137 6.48 14.44 -3.00
CA ALA A 137 7.66 15.23 -3.32
C ALA A 137 7.54 16.67 -2.83
N THR A 138 6.34 17.25 -2.89
CA THR A 138 6.06 18.62 -2.43
C THR A 138 5.76 18.66 -0.93
N TYR A 139 5.02 17.68 -0.43
CA TYR A 139 4.57 17.58 0.96
C TYR A 139 4.92 16.22 1.54
N PRO A 140 6.17 16.02 2.02
CA PRO A 140 6.59 14.71 2.57
C PRO A 140 5.73 14.24 3.75
N GLU A 141 5.07 15.13 4.43
CA GLU A 141 4.23 14.86 5.60
C GLU A 141 2.98 14.05 5.27
N ILE A 142 2.60 13.92 3.99
CA ILE A 142 1.47 13.05 3.61
C ILE A 142 1.78 11.57 3.78
N LYS A 143 3.05 11.20 3.83
CA LYS A 143 3.48 9.83 4.07
C LYS A 143 3.02 9.36 5.46
N ILE A 144 2.61 8.10 5.52
CA ILE A 144 2.15 7.48 6.76
C ILE A 144 3.32 6.82 7.49
#